data_f68f460551d690a40b70ec89c2aea658
#
_entry.id   f68f460551d690a40b70ec89c2aea658
#
_cell.length_a   1.000
_cell.length_b   1.000
_cell.length_c   1.000
_cell.angle_alpha   90.00
_cell.angle_beta   90.00
_cell.angle_gamma   90.00
#
_symmetry.space_group_name_H-M   'P 1'
#
loop_
_entity.id
_entity.type
_entity.pdbx_description
1 polymer ?
#
loop_
_entity_poly.entity_id
_entity_poly.type
_entity_poly.pdbx_seq_one_letter_code
_entity_poly.pdbx_strand_id
1 'polypeptide(L)'
;MTKMTQLAALSATGDADIRERLREFVQDKEAFSPNTWRQLLSVMRTCSRWADDNQRTLLPMSSADLRDYLTFLQASGRASSTVNAHAALISMLHRNAGLTPPNSSPLVFRTIKKINRTAVIAGERAGQAVPFRLPDLLALDAQWSGSARLQEVRDLAFLHVAYATLLRISELSRLRVRDVTRAPDGRIILDVAWTKTIVQTGGLIKALSTLPTQRLAEWISASGLAAEPDAFLFSRVHRSNRAQLSSDAPLSTRALEDIFNRAWRTSGLAEQLRANNKNRYSGWSGHSARVGAAQDMAGQGYPVAQIMQEGTWKKPETLMRYIRHVDAHKGAMVDFMEKHSG
;
A
#
# COMPACT_ATOMS: atom_id res chain seq x y z
N MET A 1 -17.40 -16.08 21.87
CA MET A 1 -16.02 -16.27 22.32
C MET A 1 -15.11 -15.34 21.55
N THR A 2 -14.47 -14.43 22.26
CA THR A 2 -13.69 -13.29 21.70
C THR A 2 -12.42 -13.81 21.03
N LYS A 3 -11.98 -13.17 19.91
CA LYS A 3 -10.73 -13.48 19.19
C LYS A 3 -9.47 -13.53 20.06
N MET A 4 -9.50 -12.94 21.24
CA MET A 4 -8.45 -13.01 22.28
C MET A 4 -8.34 -14.40 22.93
N THR A 5 -9.46 -15.11 23.08
CA THR A 5 -9.47 -16.47 23.64
C THR A 5 -8.77 -17.48 22.73
N GLN A 6 -8.73 -17.22 21.41
CA GLN A 6 -8.05 -18.10 20.45
C GLN A 6 -6.51 -18.02 20.53
N LEU A 7 -5.93 -16.83 20.77
CA LEU A 7 -4.48 -16.71 21.00
C LEU A 7 -4.07 -17.37 22.34
N ALA A 8 -4.91 -17.26 23.36
CA ALA A 8 -4.70 -17.94 24.65
C ALA A 8 -4.94 -19.47 24.57
N ALA A 9 -5.87 -19.93 23.73
CA ALA A 9 -6.14 -21.36 23.51
C ALA A 9 -5.02 -22.06 22.72
N LEU A 10 -4.27 -21.34 21.87
CA LEU A 10 -3.13 -21.84 21.11
C LEU A 10 -1.92 -22.21 22.02
N SER A 11 -1.95 -21.84 23.29
CA SER A 11 -0.89 -22.09 24.27
C SER A 11 -1.26 -23.18 25.31
N ALA A 12 -2.15 -24.10 24.99
CA ALA A 12 -2.67 -25.08 25.94
C ALA A 12 -1.61 -26.02 26.58
N THR A 13 -0.36 -25.98 26.13
CA THR A 13 0.77 -26.74 26.66
C THR A 13 1.98 -25.90 27.05
N GLY A 14 1.83 -24.58 27.09
CA GLY A 14 2.94 -23.65 27.33
C GLY A 14 3.08 -23.21 28.78
N ASP A 15 4.31 -22.96 29.19
CA ASP A 15 4.74 -22.32 30.42
C ASP A 15 3.88 -21.07 30.72
N ALA A 16 3.57 -20.82 31.99
CA ALA A 16 2.81 -19.66 32.46
C ALA A 16 3.43 -18.33 31.98
N ASP A 17 4.77 -18.28 31.89
CA ASP A 17 5.54 -17.15 31.39
C ASP A 17 5.24 -16.83 29.90
N ILE A 18 5.10 -17.83 29.03
CA ILE A 18 4.73 -17.61 27.60
C ILE A 18 3.33 -16.99 27.51
N ARG A 19 2.39 -17.44 28.32
CA ARG A 19 1.02 -16.91 28.33
C ARG A 19 0.98 -15.46 28.78
N GLU A 20 1.77 -15.12 29.79
CA GLU A 20 1.86 -13.76 30.32
C GLU A 20 2.43 -12.82 29.26
N ARG A 21 3.56 -13.15 28.65
CA ARG A 21 4.17 -12.36 27.57
C ARG A 21 3.26 -12.19 26.35
N LEU A 22 2.47 -13.20 26.01
CA LEU A 22 1.48 -13.10 24.94
C LEU A 22 0.31 -12.19 25.32
N ARG A 23 -0.09 -12.13 26.60
CA ARG A 23 -1.10 -11.18 27.07
C ARG A 23 -0.59 -9.74 26.96
N GLU A 24 0.64 -9.47 27.41
CA GLU A 24 1.31 -8.17 27.26
C GLU A 24 1.38 -7.77 25.77
N PHE A 25 1.86 -8.68 24.91
CA PHE A 25 1.90 -8.45 23.47
C PHE A 25 0.54 -8.09 22.86
N VAL A 26 -0.54 -8.69 23.35
CA VAL A 26 -1.92 -8.36 22.92
C VAL A 26 -2.37 -7.01 23.48
N GLN A 27 -1.99 -6.65 24.70
CA GLN A 27 -2.27 -5.34 25.30
C GLN A 27 -1.58 -4.23 24.51
N ASP A 28 -0.34 -4.47 24.07
CA ASP A 28 0.49 -3.54 23.30
C ASP A 28 0.20 -3.56 21.78
N LYS A 29 -0.93 -4.13 21.36
CA LYS A 29 -1.31 -4.24 19.94
C LYS A 29 -1.27 -2.92 19.17
N GLU A 30 -1.45 -1.77 19.86
CA GLU A 30 -1.45 -0.44 19.27
C GLU A 30 -0.04 0.04 18.89
N ALA A 31 1.01 -0.60 19.39
CA ALA A 31 2.40 -0.41 18.93
C ALA A 31 2.58 -0.88 17.47
N PHE A 32 1.65 -1.67 16.95
CA PHE A 32 1.68 -2.20 15.59
C PHE A 32 0.61 -1.55 14.72
N SER A 33 0.89 -1.44 13.41
CA SER A 33 -0.15 -0.97 12.50
C SER A 33 -1.35 -1.94 12.49
N PRO A 34 -2.60 -1.44 12.36
CA PRO A 34 -3.79 -2.31 12.29
C PRO A 34 -3.69 -3.38 11.19
N ASN A 35 -2.96 -3.08 10.10
CA ASN A 35 -2.74 -4.03 9.03
C ASN A 35 -1.76 -5.14 9.42
N THR A 36 -0.66 -4.80 10.09
CA THR A 36 0.31 -5.79 10.61
C THR A 36 -0.39 -6.75 11.57
N TRP A 37 -1.21 -6.22 12.47
CA TRP A 37 -1.97 -7.03 13.41
C TRP A 37 -2.96 -7.97 12.71
N ARG A 38 -3.69 -7.45 11.72
CA ARG A 38 -4.63 -8.27 10.91
C ARG A 38 -3.91 -9.37 10.13
N GLN A 39 -2.73 -9.07 9.58
CA GLN A 39 -1.90 -10.06 8.89
C GLN A 39 -1.40 -11.14 9.86
N LEU A 40 -0.92 -10.75 11.05
CA LEU A 40 -0.50 -11.69 12.09
C LEU A 40 -1.62 -12.66 12.42
N LEU A 41 -2.82 -12.15 12.74
CA LEU A 41 -3.98 -13.01 13.06
C LEU A 41 -4.37 -13.93 11.90
N SER A 42 -4.23 -13.49 10.65
CA SER A 42 -4.49 -14.31 9.47
C SER A 42 -3.48 -15.44 9.32
N VAL A 43 -2.20 -15.11 9.50
CA VAL A 43 -1.10 -16.10 9.45
C VAL A 43 -1.24 -17.12 10.57
N MET A 44 -1.55 -16.66 11.79
CA MET A 44 -1.75 -17.57 12.94
C MET A 44 -2.88 -18.56 12.68
N ARG A 45 -4.02 -18.11 12.16
CA ARG A 45 -5.13 -19.02 11.83
C ARG A 45 -4.76 -20.07 10.78
N THR A 46 -3.98 -19.68 9.77
CA THR A 46 -3.56 -20.60 8.70
C THR A 46 -2.53 -21.60 9.23
N CYS A 47 -1.57 -21.11 10.03
CA CYS A 47 -0.50 -21.92 10.60
C CYS A 47 -1.02 -22.87 11.67
N SER A 48 -1.95 -22.43 12.54
CA SER A 48 -2.58 -23.28 13.54
C SER A 48 -3.31 -24.45 12.91
N ARG A 49 -4.13 -24.19 11.89
CA ARG A 49 -4.84 -25.27 11.18
C ARG A 49 -3.86 -26.30 10.60
N TRP A 50 -2.79 -25.83 9.94
CA TRP A 50 -1.78 -26.74 9.42
C TRP A 50 -1.09 -27.53 10.54
N ALA A 51 -0.77 -26.90 11.67
CA ALA A 51 -0.15 -27.55 12.80
C ALA A 51 -1.07 -28.64 13.41
N ASP A 52 -2.35 -28.33 13.57
CA ASP A 52 -3.36 -29.28 14.05
C ASP A 52 -3.49 -30.48 13.11
N ASP A 53 -3.61 -30.24 11.80
CA ASP A 53 -3.73 -31.27 10.74
C ASP A 53 -2.49 -32.20 10.71
N ASN A 54 -1.31 -31.68 11.10
CA ASN A 54 -0.03 -32.42 11.07
C ASN A 54 0.46 -32.85 12.46
N GLN A 55 -0.34 -32.69 13.52
CA GLN A 55 0.01 -33.01 14.90
C GLN A 55 1.31 -32.31 15.36
N ARG A 56 1.43 -31.02 15.00
CA ARG A 56 2.60 -30.19 15.33
C ARG A 56 2.21 -29.08 16.30
N THR A 57 3.19 -28.59 17.03
CA THR A 57 3.01 -27.47 17.97
C THR A 57 3.27 -26.14 17.24
N LEU A 58 2.31 -25.21 17.38
CA LEU A 58 2.46 -23.86 16.81
C LEU A 58 3.43 -23.01 17.65
N LEU A 59 3.39 -23.15 18.97
CA LEU A 59 4.18 -22.36 19.90
C LEU A 59 4.59 -23.21 21.12
N PRO A 60 5.88 -23.51 21.32
CA PRO A 60 7.00 -23.21 20.40
C PRO A 60 6.95 -24.06 19.11
N MET A 61 7.22 -23.42 17.96
CA MET A 61 7.40 -24.12 16.70
C MET A 61 8.88 -24.43 16.47
N SER A 62 9.20 -25.67 16.09
CA SER A 62 10.57 -26.02 15.73
C SER A 62 10.96 -25.46 14.35
N SER A 63 12.26 -25.32 14.10
CA SER A 63 12.76 -24.91 12.77
C SER A 63 12.41 -25.92 11.68
N ALA A 64 12.30 -27.22 12.03
CA ALA A 64 11.87 -28.26 11.11
C ALA A 64 10.39 -28.11 10.75
N ASP A 65 9.53 -27.84 11.73
CA ASP A 65 8.11 -27.63 11.48
C ASP A 65 7.87 -26.35 10.66
N LEU A 66 8.62 -25.29 10.95
CA LEU A 66 8.54 -24.08 10.12
C LEU A 66 8.96 -24.35 8.68
N ARG A 67 10.06 -25.08 8.44
CA ARG A 67 10.47 -25.53 7.10
C ARG A 67 9.33 -26.25 6.38
N ASP A 68 8.73 -27.24 7.06
CA ASP A 68 7.67 -28.08 6.48
C ASP A 68 6.41 -27.25 6.16
N TYR A 69 6.06 -26.34 7.05
CA TYR A 69 4.96 -25.39 6.81
C TYR A 69 5.20 -24.46 5.62
N LEU A 70 6.41 -23.88 5.49
CA LEU A 70 6.76 -23.03 4.36
C LEU A 70 6.75 -23.80 3.04
N THR A 71 7.20 -25.06 3.05
CA THR A 71 7.15 -25.96 1.90
C THR A 71 5.71 -26.29 1.52
N PHE A 72 4.85 -26.56 2.50
CA PHE A 72 3.41 -26.74 2.29
C PHE A 72 2.77 -25.51 1.64
N LEU A 73 3.07 -24.31 2.10
CA LEU A 73 2.55 -23.07 1.49
C LEU A 73 2.98 -22.93 0.03
N GLN A 74 4.24 -23.23 -0.28
CA GLN A 74 4.75 -23.23 -1.65
C GLN A 74 4.02 -24.25 -2.52
N ALA A 75 3.88 -25.48 -2.04
CA ALA A 75 3.16 -26.55 -2.73
C ALA A 75 1.68 -26.22 -2.95
N SER A 76 1.07 -25.45 -2.05
CA SER A 76 -0.29 -24.93 -2.16
C SER A 76 -0.42 -23.73 -3.12
N GLY A 77 0.62 -23.39 -3.89
CA GLY A 77 0.61 -22.30 -4.88
C GLY A 77 0.66 -20.90 -4.26
N ARG A 78 1.10 -20.75 -3.00
CA ARG A 78 1.26 -19.42 -2.41
C ARG A 78 2.49 -18.73 -2.98
N ALA A 79 2.35 -17.43 -3.30
CA ALA A 79 3.45 -16.61 -3.78
C ALA A 79 4.61 -16.59 -2.77
N SER A 80 5.84 -16.54 -3.25
CA SER A 80 7.06 -16.50 -2.42
C SER A 80 7.04 -15.37 -1.39
N SER A 81 6.52 -14.20 -1.78
CA SER A 81 6.34 -13.05 -0.87
C SER A 81 5.36 -13.35 0.29
N THR A 82 4.32 -14.14 0.05
CA THR A 82 3.39 -14.61 1.08
C THR A 82 4.08 -15.59 2.03
N VAL A 83 4.85 -16.54 1.49
CA VAL A 83 5.62 -17.50 2.29
C VAL A 83 6.60 -16.78 3.21
N ASN A 84 7.33 -15.78 2.68
CA ASN A 84 8.26 -14.96 3.46
C ASN A 84 7.55 -14.17 4.57
N ALA A 85 6.35 -13.63 4.29
CA ALA A 85 5.54 -12.92 5.29
C ALA A 85 5.09 -13.86 6.43
N HIS A 86 4.72 -15.10 6.11
CA HIS A 86 4.37 -16.10 7.12
C HIS A 86 5.57 -16.41 8.04
N ALA A 87 6.76 -16.66 7.47
CA ALA A 87 7.98 -16.91 8.24
C ALA A 87 8.30 -15.74 9.19
N ALA A 88 8.19 -14.50 8.69
CA ALA A 88 8.46 -13.30 9.47
C ALA A 88 7.48 -13.10 10.63
N LEU A 89 6.17 -13.30 10.38
CA LEU A 89 5.14 -13.11 11.40
C LEU A 89 5.12 -14.21 12.45
N ILE A 90 5.38 -15.48 12.09
CA ILE A 90 5.57 -16.57 13.04
C ILE A 90 6.77 -16.27 13.94
N SER A 91 7.86 -15.79 13.36
CA SER A 91 9.06 -15.43 14.14
C SER A 91 8.85 -14.20 15.01
N MET A 92 8.00 -13.25 14.59
CA MET A 92 7.59 -12.12 15.43
C MET A 92 6.80 -12.62 16.66
N LEU A 93 5.88 -13.56 16.47
CA LEU A 93 5.13 -14.16 17.59
C LEU A 93 6.08 -14.83 18.59
N HIS A 94 7.05 -15.64 18.12
CA HIS A 94 8.02 -16.30 18.99
C HIS A 94 8.83 -15.30 19.82
N ARG A 95 9.35 -14.23 19.17
CA ARG A 95 10.08 -13.18 19.91
C ARG A 95 9.26 -12.54 21.01
N ASN A 96 7.98 -12.23 20.73
CA ASN A 96 7.10 -11.63 21.73
C ASN A 96 6.63 -12.63 22.80
N ALA A 97 6.73 -13.93 22.54
CA ALA A 97 6.54 -14.99 23.53
C ALA A 97 7.81 -15.31 24.34
N GLY A 98 8.93 -14.61 24.10
CA GLY A 98 10.22 -14.89 24.75
C GLY A 98 10.91 -16.17 24.26
N LEU A 99 10.51 -16.66 23.09
CA LEU A 99 11.03 -17.89 22.49
C LEU A 99 12.03 -17.59 21.37
N THR A 100 12.95 -18.52 21.14
CA THR A 100 13.87 -18.44 19.99
C THR A 100 13.06 -18.48 18.68
N PRO A 101 13.22 -17.47 17.80
CA PRO A 101 12.52 -17.46 16.51
C PRO A 101 12.96 -18.64 15.63
N PRO A 102 12.04 -19.46 15.10
CA PRO A 102 12.41 -20.64 14.32
C PRO A 102 13.12 -20.30 13.00
N ASN A 103 12.95 -19.08 12.48
CA ASN A 103 13.63 -18.62 11.26
C ASN A 103 15.10 -18.20 11.47
N SER A 104 15.60 -18.17 12.71
CA SER A 104 17.04 -17.96 12.98
C SER A 104 17.91 -19.14 12.57
N SER A 105 17.30 -20.31 12.33
CA SER A 105 18.00 -21.52 11.94
C SER A 105 18.50 -21.48 10.49
N PRO A 106 19.75 -21.94 10.21
CA PRO A 106 20.24 -22.11 8.86
C PRO A 106 19.36 -23.01 7.97
N LEU A 107 18.60 -23.94 8.56
CA LEU A 107 17.64 -24.79 7.86
C LEU A 107 16.55 -23.95 7.19
N VAL A 108 15.91 -23.07 7.95
CA VAL A 108 14.83 -22.22 7.45
C VAL A 108 15.36 -21.19 6.46
N PHE A 109 16.53 -20.62 6.71
CA PHE A 109 17.20 -19.72 5.75
C PHE A 109 17.41 -20.38 4.38
N ARG A 110 17.96 -21.62 4.36
CA ARG A 110 18.13 -22.37 3.10
C ARG A 110 16.80 -22.67 2.42
N THR A 111 15.77 -23.01 3.20
CA THR A 111 14.42 -23.27 2.67
C THR A 111 13.84 -22.02 1.98
N ILE A 112 13.87 -20.87 2.65
CA ILE A 112 13.42 -19.60 2.08
C ILE A 112 14.20 -19.24 0.82
N LYS A 113 15.53 -19.42 0.84
CA LYS A 113 16.38 -19.16 -0.32
C LYS A 113 16.00 -20.06 -1.50
N LYS A 114 15.74 -21.35 -1.25
CA LYS A 114 15.27 -22.32 -2.28
C LYS A 114 13.91 -21.88 -2.84
N ILE A 115 12.94 -21.58 -1.99
CA ILE A 115 11.59 -21.14 -2.40
C ILE A 115 11.68 -19.90 -3.29
N ASN A 116 12.42 -18.87 -2.88
CA ASN A 116 12.58 -17.65 -3.63
C ASN A 116 13.26 -17.89 -5.00
N ARG A 117 14.30 -18.74 -5.03
CA ARG A 117 14.98 -19.11 -6.28
C ARG A 117 14.05 -19.84 -7.23
N THR A 118 13.32 -20.84 -6.73
CA THR A 118 12.35 -21.60 -7.54
C THR A 118 11.25 -20.69 -8.09
N ALA A 119 10.75 -19.76 -7.30
CA ALA A 119 9.74 -18.78 -7.72
C ALA A 119 10.26 -17.89 -8.86
N VAL A 120 11.50 -17.39 -8.76
CA VAL A 120 12.12 -16.56 -9.81
C VAL A 120 12.33 -17.38 -11.11
N ILE A 121 12.80 -18.62 -11.02
CA ILE A 121 12.98 -19.51 -12.17
C ILE A 121 11.64 -19.84 -12.82
N ALA A 122 10.58 -20.05 -12.03
CA ALA A 122 9.22 -20.27 -12.52
C ALA A 122 8.56 -19.00 -13.09
N GLY A 123 9.28 -17.89 -13.17
CA GLY A 123 8.78 -16.64 -13.72
C GLY A 123 7.87 -15.85 -12.77
N GLU A 124 7.83 -16.19 -11.48
CA GLU A 124 7.09 -15.38 -10.51
C GLU A 124 7.66 -13.95 -10.48
N ARG A 125 6.79 -12.99 -10.67
CA ARG A 125 7.13 -11.56 -10.59
C ARG A 125 6.27 -10.90 -9.52
N ALA A 126 6.87 -10.01 -8.76
CA ALA A 126 6.09 -9.14 -7.87
C ALA A 126 5.11 -8.34 -8.72
N GLY A 127 3.83 -8.54 -8.45
CA GLY A 127 2.79 -7.78 -9.14
C GLY A 127 2.95 -6.29 -8.89
N GLN A 128 2.72 -5.50 -9.93
CA GLN A 128 2.69 -4.04 -9.87
C GLN A 128 1.29 -3.56 -10.17
N ALA A 129 0.84 -2.51 -9.47
CA ALA A 129 -0.41 -1.86 -9.80
C ALA A 129 -0.37 -1.32 -11.25
N VAL A 130 -1.48 -1.39 -11.94
CA VAL A 130 -1.63 -0.77 -13.27
C VAL A 130 -1.35 0.73 -13.11
N PRO A 131 -0.43 1.31 -13.86
CA PRO A 131 -0.10 2.73 -13.72
C PRO A 131 -1.29 3.61 -14.11
N PHE A 132 -1.57 4.62 -13.29
CA PHE A 132 -2.47 5.71 -13.60
C PHE A 132 -1.62 6.89 -14.04
N ARG A 133 -1.59 7.16 -15.35
CA ARG A 133 -0.67 8.10 -16.00
C ARG A 133 -1.30 9.49 -16.13
N LEU A 134 -0.47 10.48 -16.40
CA LEU A 134 -0.96 11.86 -16.63
C LEU A 134 -2.04 11.97 -17.72
N PRO A 135 -1.91 11.31 -18.89
CA PRO A 135 -2.97 11.32 -19.90
C PRO A 135 -4.29 10.77 -19.38
N ASP A 136 -4.27 9.72 -18.54
CA ASP A 136 -5.48 9.16 -17.93
C ASP A 136 -6.16 10.17 -17.01
N LEU A 137 -5.36 10.86 -16.16
CA LEU A 137 -5.84 11.90 -15.27
C LEU A 137 -6.49 13.05 -16.06
N LEU A 138 -5.85 13.53 -17.12
CA LEU A 138 -6.36 14.62 -17.95
C LEU A 138 -7.62 14.21 -18.71
N ALA A 139 -7.72 12.97 -19.16
CA ALA A 139 -8.92 12.44 -19.80
C ALA A 139 -10.12 12.39 -18.84
N LEU A 140 -9.89 12.00 -17.60
CA LEU A 140 -10.92 12.04 -16.54
C LEU A 140 -11.27 13.47 -16.15
N ASP A 141 -10.29 14.36 -16.11
CA ASP A 141 -10.51 15.79 -15.86
C ASP A 141 -11.47 16.40 -16.90
N ALA A 142 -11.24 16.10 -18.17
CA ALA A 142 -12.12 16.55 -19.24
C ALA A 142 -13.57 16.03 -19.12
N GLN A 143 -13.75 14.83 -18.51
CA GLN A 143 -15.08 14.24 -18.37
C GLN A 143 -15.80 14.68 -17.10
N TRP A 144 -15.08 14.89 -16.00
CA TRP A 144 -15.67 15.14 -14.66
C TRP A 144 -15.58 16.60 -14.22
N SER A 145 -14.77 17.44 -14.88
CA SER A 145 -14.74 18.87 -14.58
C SER A 145 -16.09 19.52 -14.84
N GLY A 146 -16.56 20.32 -13.88
CA GLY A 146 -17.89 20.94 -13.95
C GLY A 146 -19.07 20.01 -13.71
N SER A 147 -18.83 18.75 -13.28
CA SER A 147 -19.91 17.82 -12.96
C SER A 147 -20.78 18.34 -11.81
N ALA A 148 -22.10 18.21 -11.97
CA ALA A 148 -23.07 18.47 -10.91
C ALA A 148 -23.07 17.37 -9.82
N ARG A 149 -22.40 16.24 -10.05
CA ARG A 149 -22.29 15.12 -9.11
C ARG A 149 -21.13 15.34 -8.16
N LEU A 150 -21.43 15.70 -6.93
CA LEU A 150 -20.42 15.98 -5.90
C LEU A 150 -19.43 14.82 -5.70
N GLN A 151 -19.85 13.59 -5.96
CA GLN A 151 -18.97 12.42 -5.92
C GLN A 151 -17.87 12.49 -6.98
N GLU A 152 -18.18 12.95 -8.20
CA GLU A 152 -17.19 13.09 -9.28
C GLU A 152 -16.24 14.26 -8.99
N VAL A 153 -16.76 15.37 -8.44
CA VAL A 153 -15.93 16.50 -7.99
C VAL A 153 -14.93 16.06 -6.93
N ARG A 154 -15.38 15.28 -5.92
CA ARG A 154 -14.48 14.72 -4.91
C ARG A 154 -13.47 13.75 -5.50
N ASP A 155 -13.90 12.84 -6.36
CA ASP A 155 -13.06 11.80 -6.94
C ASP A 155 -11.97 12.44 -7.82
N LEU A 156 -12.33 13.44 -8.59
CA LEU A 156 -11.40 14.19 -9.43
C LEU A 156 -10.35 14.91 -8.58
N ALA A 157 -10.76 15.65 -7.55
CA ALA A 157 -9.86 16.32 -6.62
C ALA A 157 -8.90 15.31 -5.95
N PHE A 158 -9.42 14.17 -5.51
CA PHE A 158 -8.61 13.10 -4.91
C PHE A 158 -7.57 12.56 -5.89
N LEU A 159 -7.94 12.26 -7.14
CA LEU A 159 -7.03 11.73 -8.14
C LEU A 159 -5.92 12.73 -8.52
N HIS A 160 -6.26 14.01 -8.64
CA HIS A 160 -5.27 15.07 -8.87
C HIS A 160 -4.27 15.18 -7.71
N VAL A 161 -4.75 15.19 -6.47
CA VAL A 161 -3.87 15.24 -5.28
C VAL A 161 -3.03 13.97 -5.18
N ALA A 162 -3.62 12.78 -5.41
CA ALA A 162 -2.90 11.52 -5.36
C ALA A 162 -1.76 11.45 -6.39
N TYR A 163 -2.02 11.91 -7.62
CA TYR A 163 -1.02 11.94 -8.69
C TYR A 163 0.07 12.98 -8.43
N ALA A 164 -0.31 14.22 -8.07
CA ALA A 164 0.62 15.32 -7.89
C ALA A 164 1.55 15.16 -6.68
N THR A 165 1.09 14.48 -5.62
CA THR A 165 1.87 14.34 -4.38
C THR A 165 2.63 13.04 -4.25
N LEU A 166 2.30 12.03 -5.04
CA LEU A 166 2.81 10.65 -4.91
C LEU A 166 2.59 10.06 -3.50
N LEU A 167 1.66 10.57 -2.72
CA LEU A 167 1.34 10.06 -1.39
C LEU A 167 0.69 8.67 -1.45
N ARG A 168 0.85 7.89 -0.38
CA ARG A 168 0.13 6.65 -0.22
C ARG A 168 -1.34 6.93 0.10
N ILE A 169 -2.23 6.06 -0.35
CA ILE A 169 -3.67 6.16 -0.09
C ILE A 169 -3.99 6.32 1.41
N SER A 170 -3.21 5.70 2.30
CA SER A 170 -3.36 5.85 3.75
C SER A 170 -2.87 7.20 4.30
N GLU A 171 -1.99 7.87 3.58
CA GLU A 171 -1.52 9.23 3.90
C GLU A 171 -2.57 10.24 3.41
N LEU A 172 -3.04 10.08 2.19
CA LEU A 172 -4.13 10.90 1.61
C LEU A 172 -5.41 10.85 2.45
N SER A 173 -5.78 9.67 2.97
CA SER A 173 -6.98 9.52 3.78
C SER A 173 -6.96 10.34 5.07
N ARG A 174 -5.79 10.66 5.59
CA ARG A 174 -5.61 11.34 6.87
C ARG A 174 -5.44 12.85 6.76
N LEU A 175 -5.34 13.39 5.55
CA LEU A 175 -5.32 14.83 5.35
C LEU A 175 -6.59 15.46 5.89
N ARG A 176 -6.45 16.58 6.60
CA ARG A 176 -7.54 17.38 7.12
C ARG A 176 -7.60 18.74 6.42
N VAL A 177 -8.68 19.44 6.57
CA VAL A 177 -8.84 20.79 6.00
C VAL A 177 -7.79 21.75 6.55
N ARG A 178 -7.48 21.67 7.84
CA ARG A 178 -6.43 22.48 8.49
C ARG A 178 -5.00 22.25 7.94
N ASP A 179 -4.77 21.12 7.28
CA ASP A 179 -3.48 20.79 6.65
C ASP A 179 -3.34 21.46 5.27
N VAL A 180 -4.36 22.20 4.83
CA VAL A 180 -4.42 22.88 3.54
C VAL A 180 -4.15 24.37 3.75
N THR A 181 -3.08 24.88 3.17
CA THR A 181 -2.75 26.30 3.18
C THR A 181 -2.59 26.84 1.77
N ARG A 182 -2.67 28.17 1.58
CA ARG A 182 -2.42 28.81 0.29
C ARG A 182 -1.09 29.56 0.32
N ALA A 183 -0.28 29.29 -0.71
CA ALA A 183 0.90 30.10 -0.99
C ALA A 183 0.52 31.48 -1.52
N PRO A 184 1.43 32.48 -1.48
CA PRO A 184 1.18 33.83 -2.04
C PRO A 184 0.82 33.84 -3.51
N ASP A 185 1.26 32.85 -4.30
CA ASP A 185 0.93 32.66 -5.71
C ASP A 185 -0.41 31.94 -5.94
N GLY A 186 -1.18 31.70 -4.88
CA GLY A 186 -2.50 31.07 -4.91
C GLY A 186 -2.50 29.55 -4.95
N ARG A 187 -1.35 28.88 -5.11
CA ARG A 187 -1.25 27.43 -5.08
C ARG A 187 -1.56 26.88 -3.70
N ILE A 188 -2.08 25.67 -3.64
CA ILE A 188 -2.30 24.95 -2.38
C ILE A 188 -1.01 24.26 -1.96
N ILE A 189 -0.72 24.38 -0.67
CA ILE A 189 0.31 23.62 0.02
C ILE A 189 -0.38 22.68 1.01
N LEU A 190 0.05 21.43 1.03
CA LEU A 190 -0.42 20.39 1.94
C LEU A 190 0.66 20.09 2.97
N ASP A 191 0.30 20.21 4.25
CA ASP A 191 1.14 19.77 5.37
C ASP A 191 0.74 18.32 5.74
N VAL A 192 1.58 17.36 5.40
CA VAL A 192 1.33 15.95 5.64
C VAL A 192 1.97 15.55 6.95
N ALA A 193 1.31 15.82 8.06
CA ALA A 193 1.81 15.57 9.41
C ALA A 193 2.09 14.09 9.70
N TRP A 194 1.36 13.18 9.04
CA TRP A 194 1.50 11.74 9.24
C TRP A 194 1.89 11.01 7.96
N THR A 195 3.02 10.31 8.00
CA THR A 195 3.40 9.36 6.96
C THR A 195 3.82 8.02 7.58
N LYS A 196 3.62 6.93 6.87
CA LYS A 196 3.99 5.58 7.34
C LYS A 196 5.48 5.43 7.70
N THR A 197 6.32 6.32 7.18
CA THR A 197 7.79 6.20 7.27
C THR A 197 8.47 7.42 7.93
N ILE A 198 7.74 8.48 8.22
CA ILE A 198 8.27 9.74 8.77
C ILE A 198 7.55 10.06 10.08
N VAL A 199 7.85 9.28 11.12
CA VAL A 199 7.37 9.56 12.49
C VAL A 199 8.29 10.56 13.20
N GLN A 200 9.50 10.79 12.68
CA GLN A 200 10.57 11.51 13.41
C GLN A 200 11.02 12.85 12.79
N THR A 201 10.48 13.29 11.65
CA THR A 201 11.03 14.44 10.90
C THR A 201 10.07 15.60 10.67
N GLY A 202 9.02 15.76 11.50
CA GLY A 202 8.18 16.97 11.45
C GLY A 202 7.22 17.08 10.26
N GLY A 203 6.91 15.96 9.58
CA GLY A 203 5.94 15.97 8.48
C GLY A 203 6.57 16.11 7.09
N LEU A 204 5.72 16.28 6.09
CA LEU A 204 6.10 16.45 4.68
C LEU A 204 5.25 17.55 4.06
N ILE A 205 5.89 18.53 3.45
CA ILE A 205 5.22 19.63 2.75
C ILE A 205 5.13 19.30 1.26
N LYS A 206 3.93 19.41 0.68
CA LYS A 206 3.67 19.22 -0.74
C LYS A 206 2.96 20.42 -1.34
N ALA A 207 3.57 21.04 -2.33
CA ALA A 207 2.91 22.08 -3.13
C ALA A 207 2.19 21.46 -4.33
N LEU A 208 0.96 21.92 -4.58
CA LEU A 208 0.19 21.51 -5.75
C LEU A 208 0.39 22.51 -6.89
N SER A 209 0.49 22.03 -8.13
CA SER A 209 0.45 22.90 -9.31
C SER A 209 -0.97 23.44 -9.54
N THR A 210 -1.15 24.29 -10.53
CA THR A 210 -2.40 25.04 -10.78
C THR A 210 -3.63 24.15 -10.88
N LEU A 211 -3.61 23.12 -11.73
CA LEU A 211 -4.79 22.29 -11.97
C LEU A 211 -5.20 21.45 -10.74
N PRO A 212 -4.31 20.69 -10.06
CA PRO A 212 -4.64 20.06 -8.78
C PRO A 212 -5.14 21.04 -7.72
N THR A 213 -4.56 22.25 -7.65
CA THR A 213 -5.03 23.31 -6.75
C THR A 213 -6.48 23.69 -7.04
N GLN A 214 -6.80 23.90 -8.30
CA GLN A 214 -8.16 24.24 -8.74
C GLN A 214 -9.15 23.14 -8.36
N ARG A 215 -8.89 21.89 -8.71
CA ARG A 215 -9.79 20.77 -8.42
C ARG A 215 -10.00 20.54 -6.92
N LEU A 216 -8.95 20.70 -6.13
CA LEU A 216 -9.08 20.61 -4.68
C LEU A 216 -9.87 21.76 -4.09
N ALA A 217 -9.69 23.00 -4.58
CA ALA A 217 -10.47 24.16 -4.16
C ALA A 217 -11.96 24.02 -4.51
N GLU A 218 -12.27 23.52 -5.71
CA GLU A 218 -13.64 23.21 -6.15
C GLU A 218 -14.32 22.21 -5.19
N TRP A 219 -13.61 21.14 -4.82
CA TRP A 219 -14.12 20.16 -3.86
C TRP A 219 -14.37 20.78 -2.48
N ILE A 220 -13.39 21.50 -1.93
CA ILE A 220 -13.52 22.15 -0.61
C ILE A 220 -14.73 23.10 -0.59
N SER A 221 -14.90 23.89 -1.64
CA SER A 221 -16.03 24.83 -1.77
C SER A 221 -17.37 24.10 -1.91
N ALA A 222 -17.47 23.14 -2.83
CA ALA A 222 -18.73 22.45 -3.12
C ALA A 222 -19.21 21.55 -1.99
N SER A 223 -18.29 21.04 -1.16
CA SER A 223 -18.61 20.16 -0.02
C SER A 223 -18.94 20.90 1.27
N GLY A 224 -18.65 22.21 1.38
CA GLY A 224 -18.76 22.98 2.62
C GLY A 224 -17.62 22.73 3.61
N LEU A 225 -16.56 22.05 3.21
CA LEU A 225 -15.41 21.72 4.07
C LEU A 225 -14.68 22.95 4.60
N ALA A 226 -14.76 24.09 3.93
CA ALA A 226 -14.05 25.31 4.34
C ALA A 226 -14.39 25.77 5.77
N ALA A 227 -15.58 25.44 6.28
CA ALA A 227 -16.03 25.78 7.62
C ALA A 227 -15.59 24.76 8.70
N GLU A 228 -14.99 23.63 8.32
CA GLU A 228 -14.71 22.48 9.19
C GLU A 228 -13.23 22.11 9.19
N PRO A 229 -12.35 22.87 9.86
CA PRO A 229 -10.89 22.68 9.79
C PRO A 229 -10.43 21.30 10.27
N ASP A 230 -11.14 20.67 11.18
CA ASP A 230 -10.82 19.35 11.73
C ASP A 230 -11.37 18.19 10.92
N ALA A 231 -12.26 18.44 9.96
CA ALA A 231 -12.78 17.40 9.09
C ALA A 231 -11.69 16.84 8.18
N PHE A 232 -11.82 15.54 7.87
CA PHE A 232 -10.95 14.91 6.87
C PHE A 232 -11.22 15.50 5.48
N LEU A 233 -10.14 15.83 4.76
CA LEU A 233 -10.17 16.51 3.48
C LEU A 233 -11.00 15.76 2.43
N PHE A 234 -10.92 14.44 2.41
CA PHE A 234 -11.73 13.61 1.52
C PHE A 234 -12.80 12.88 2.33
N SER A 235 -14.02 13.34 2.17
CA SER A 235 -15.19 12.87 2.94
C SER A 235 -16.11 12.02 2.07
N ARG A 236 -17.01 11.27 2.70
CA ARG A 236 -18.02 10.49 2.01
C ARG A 236 -19.05 11.41 1.34
N VAL A 237 -19.50 11.05 0.15
CA VAL A 237 -20.64 11.68 -0.50
C VAL A 237 -21.83 10.73 -0.44
N HIS A 238 -22.95 11.22 0.10
CA HIS A 238 -24.20 10.48 0.20
C HIS A 238 -24.93 10.46 -1.16
N ARG A 239 -25.81 9.47 -1.37
CA ARG A 239 -26.64 9.35 -2.59
C ARG A 239 -27.50 10.57 -2.89
N SER A 240 -27.80 11.40 -1.89
CA SER A 240 -28.50 12.69 -2.04
C SER A 240 -27.59 13.82 -2.54
N ASN A 241 -26.40 13.52 -3.03
CA ASN A 241 -25.41 14.47 -3.53
C ASN A 241 -24.93 15.47 -2.46
N ARG A 242 -24.81 15.05 -1.20
CA ARG A 242 -24.30 15.86 -0.08
C ARG A 242 -23.06 15.23 0.53
N ALA A 243 -22.08 16.05 0.89
CA ALA A 243 -20.91 15.60 1.63
C ALA A 243 -21.29 15.24 3.07
N GLN A 244 -20.76 14.12 3.57
CA GLN A 244 -20.85 13.70 4.96
C GLN A 244 -19.49 13.96 5.61
N LEU A 245 -19.33 15.16 6.17
CA LEU A 245 -18.08 15.58 6.81
C LEU A 245 -17.86 14.79 8.09
N SER A 246 -16.63 14.46 8.40
CA SER A 246 -16.24 13.71 9.59
C SER A 246 -14.88 14.16 10.08
N SER A 247 -14.78 14.38 11.39
CA SER A 247 -13.53 14.58 12.12
C SER A 247 -13.04 13.31 12.84
N ASP A 248 -13.92 12.32 13.01
CA ASP A 248 -13.64 11.14 13.84
C ASP A 248 -12.93 10.03 13.06
N ALA A 249 -13.39 9.76 11.85
CA ALA A 249 -12.83 8.68 11.03
C ALA A 249 -12.64 9.09 9.57
N PRO A 250 -11.46 8.81 8.97
CA PRO A 250 -11.20 9.04 7.56
C PRO A 250 -11.98 8.06 6.69
N LEU A 251 -12.03 8.33 5.38
CA LEU A 251 -12.48 7.34 4.41
C LEU A 251 -11.69 6.04 4.56
N SER A 252 -12.40 4.91 4.57
CA SER A 252 -11.75 3.62 4.62
C SER A 252 -10.90 3.39 3.36
N THR A 253 -9.86 2.57 3.47
CA THR A 253 -9.03 2.15 2.32
C THR A 253 -9.90 1.64 1.18
N ARG A 254 -10.97 0.89 1.48
CA ARG A 254 -11.90 0.40 0.47
C ARG A 254 -12.64 1.53 -0.25
N ALA A 255 -13.12 2.52 0.47
CA ALA A 255 -13.80 3.66 -0.14
C ALA A 255 -12.88 4.46 -1.07
N LEU A 256 -11.58 4.55 -0.73
CA LEU A 256 -10.57 5.19 -1.58
C LEU A 256 -10.20 4.32 -2.78
N GLU A 257 -10.09 3.00 -2.62
CA GLU A 257 -9.93 2.07 -3.75
C GLU A 257 -11.12 2.17 -4.73
N ASP A 258 -12.34 2.37 -4.22
CA ASP A 258 -13.53 2.54 -5.05
C ASP A 258 -13.49 3.83 -5.91
N ILE A 259 -12.72 4.87 -5.53
CA ILE A 259 -12.45 6.04 -6.39
C ILE A 259 -11.69 5.59 -7.65
N PHE A 260 -10.59 4.85 -7.48
CA PHE A 260 -9.82 4.31 -8.59
C PHE A 260 -10.64 3.33 -9.45
N ASN A 261 -11.49 2.53 -8.84
CA ASN A 261 -12.38 1.62 -9.56
C ASN A 261 -13.42 2.36 -10.43
N ARG A 262 -13.96 3.49 -9.94
CA ARG A 262 -14.87 4.33 -10.74
C ARG A 262 -14.12 4.98 -11.90
N ALA A 263 -12.97 5.58 -11.61
CA ALA A 263 -12.10 6.17 -12.64
C ALA A 263 -11.75 5.16 -13.73
N TRP A 264 -11.39 3.94 -13.34
CA TRP A 264 -11.09 2.84 -14.27
C TRP A 264 -12.28 2.49 -15.18
N ARG A 265 -13.48 2.42 -14.62
CA ARG A 265 -14.69 2.14 -15.41
C ARG A 265 -15.03 3.27 -16.36
N THR A 266 -14.87 4.52 -15.91
CA THR A 266 -15.14 5.72 -16.72
C THR A 266 -14.16 5.87 -17.87
N SER A 267 -12.89 5.46 -17.70
CA SER A 267 -11.88 5.55 -18.74
C SER A 267 -12.12 4.67 -19.98
N GLY A 268 -13.01 3.68 -19.89
CA GLY A 268 -13.25 2.69 -20.95
C GLY A 268 -12.12 1.65 -21.12
N LEU A 269 -11.01 1.76 -20.39
CA LEU A 269 -9.86 0.85 -20.49
C LEU A 269 -10.18 -0.57 -20.00
N ALA A 270 -11.25 -0.72 -19.21
CA ALA A 270 -11.66 -2.01 -18.66
C ALA A 270 -11.97 -3.07 -19.75
N GLU A 271 -12.47 -2.64 -20.89
CA GLU A 271 -12.80 -3.53 -22.02
C GLU A 271 -11.54 -3.97 -22.78
N GLN A 272 -10.56 -3.06 -22.91
CA GLN A 272 -9.32 -3.34 -23.64
C GLN A 272 -8.40 -4.31 -22.89
N LEU A 273 -8.40 -4.31 -21.55
CA LEU A 273 -7.51 -5.11 -20.72
C LEU A 273 -8.08 -6.46 -20.30
N ARG A 274 -9.41 -6.68 -20.42
CA ARG A 274 -10.04 -7.98 -20.14
C ARG A 274 -9.51 -9.13 -21.00
N ALA A 275 -9.04 -8.82 -22.21
CA ALA A 275 -8.55 -9.82 -23.16
C ALA A 275 -7.16 -10.40 -22.77
N ASN A 276 -6.34 -9.69 -22.01
CA ASN A 276 -4.92 -10.00 -21.82
C ASN A 276 -4.47 -10.23 -20.37
N ASN A 277 -5.34 -10.14 -19.36
CA ASN A 277 -4.86 -10.03 -17.97
C ASN A 277 -5.25 -11.22 -17.08
N LYS A 278 -4.30 -12.15 -16.92
CA LYS A 278 -4.30 -13.16 -15.84
C LYS A 278 -3.78 -12.59 -14.50
N ASN A 279 -3.52 -11.29 -14.41
CA ASN A 279 -2.88 -10.67 -13.26
C ASN A 279 -3.88 -10.25 -12.19
N ARG A 280 -3.45 -10.31 -10.93
CA ARG A 280 -4.17 -9.87 -9.73
C ARG A 280 -4.65 -8.41 -9.80
N TYR A 281 -4.02 -7.58 -10.61
CA TYR A 281 -4.32 -6.17 -10.80
C TYR A 281 -5.00 -5.97 -12.16
N SER A 282 -6.33 -6.04 -12.14
CA SER A 282 -7.17 -5.90 -13.36
C SER A 282 -7.64 -4.46 -13.62
N GLY A 283 -7.14 -3.48 -12.87
CA GLY A 283 -7.52 -2.08 -12.98
C GLY A 283 -6.69 -1.18 -12.07
N TRP A 284 -7.07 0.08 -11.97
CA TRP A 284 -6.40 1.02 -11.08
C TRP A 284 -6.75 0.76 -9.62
N SER A 285 -5.79 1.03 -8.75
CA SER A 285 -5.84 0.83 -7.30
C SER A 285 -5.17 2.00 -6.57
N GLY A 286 -5.21 2.01 -5.25
CA GLY A 286 -4.59 3.05 -4.43
C GLY A 286 -3.06 3.23 -4.61
N HIS A 287 -2.40 2.32 -5.34
CA HIS A 287 -0.99 2.49 -5.72
C HIS A 287 -0.80 2.99 -7.15
N SER A 288 -1.84 3.02 -7.96
CA SER A 288 -1.75 3.30 -9.41
C SER A 288 -1.26 4.71 -9.72
N ALA A 289 -1.75 5.72 -9.00
CA ALA A 289 -1.29 7.10 -9.18
C ALA A 289 0.19 7.27 -8.87
N ARG A 290 0.66 6.65 -7.78
CA ARG A 290 2.06 6.69 -7.37
C ARG A 290 2.99 5.98 -8.36
N VAL A 291 2.54 4.86 -8.93
CA VAL A 291 3.27 4.13 -9.98
C VAL A 291 3.29 4.95 -11.27
N GLY A 292 2.14 5.47 -11.70
CA GLY A 292 2.02 6.25 -12.93
C GLY A 292 2.85 7.52 -12.90
N ALA A 293 2.73 8.33 -11.84
CA ALA A 293 3.50 9.56 -11.68
C ALA A 293 5.03 9.30 -11.67
N ALA A 294 5.48 8.25 -10.96
CA ALA A 294 6.90 7.88 -10.98
C ALA A 294 7.38 7.48 -12.38
N GLN A 295 6.57 6.74 -13.13
CA GLN A 295 6.87 6.36 -14.52
C GLN A 295 6.86 7.56 -15.46
N ASP A 296 5.94 8.50 -15.28
CA ASP A 296 5.88 9.73 -16.08
C ASP A 296 7.12 10.61 -15.85
N MET A 297 7.52 10.79 -14.57
CA MET A 297 8.76 11.51 -14.23
C MET A 297 10.00 10.83 -14.84
N ALA A 298 10.12 9.52 -14.69
CA ALA A 298 11.23 8.76 -15.29
C ALA A 298 11.22 8.86 -16.82
N GLY A 299 10.04 8.76 -17.44
CA GLY A 299 9.87 8.94 -18.89
C GLY A 299 10.28 10.32 -19.40
N GLN A 300 10.16 11.35 -18.57
CA GLN A 300 10.62 12.71 -18.86
C GLN A 300 12.10 12.94 -18.52
N GLY A 301 12.81 11.93 -18.01
CA GLY A 301 14.23 12.01 -17.71
C GLY A 301 14.58 12.62 -16.34
N TYR A 302 13.61 12.74 -15.43
CA TYR A 302 13.91 13.20 -14.07
C TYR A 302 14.87 12.22 -13.35
N PRO A 303 15.90 12.71 -12.66
CA PRO A 303 16.84 11.87 -11.92
C PRO A 303 16.14 11.01 -10.86
N VAL A 304 16.60 9.77 -10.69
CA VAL A 304 16.07 8.82 -9.69
C VAL A 304 16.00 9.44 -8.29
N ALA A 305 17.02 10.23 -7.90
CA ALA A 305 17.05 10.91 -6.60
C ALA A 305 15.89 11.89 -6.41
N GLN A 306 15.54 12.66 -7.44
CA GLN A 306 14.41 13.60 -7.39
C GLN A 306 13.08 12.85 -7.31
N ILE A 307 12.90 11.78 -8.10
CA ILE A 307 11.69 10.97 -8.02
C ILE A 307 11.55 10.32 -6.63
N MET A 308 12.67 9.84 -6.07
CA MET A 308 12.70 9.28 -4.71
C MET A 308 12.27 10.33 -3.66
N GLN A 309 12.76 11.55 -3.77
CA GLN A 309 12.40 12.66 -2.88
C GLN A 309 10.91 12.97 -2.98
N GLU A 310 10.36 13.11 -4.19
CA GLU A 310 8.94 13.37 -4.40
C GLU A 310 8.05 12.28 -3.82
N GLY A 311 8.39 11.03 -4.05
CA GLY A 311 7.61 9.91 -3.55
C GLY A 311 8.02 9.41 -2.16
N THR A 312 8.98 10.06 -1.49
CA THR A 312 9.47 9.63 -0.17
C THR A 312 9.94 8.17 -0.11
N TRP A 313 10.62 7.70 -1.17
CA TRP A 313 11.25 6.38 -1.18
C TRP A 313 12.60 6.42 -0.50
N LYS A 314 12.77 5.57 0.53
CA LYS A 314 14.05 5.45 1.25
C LYS A 314 15.06 4.53 0.55
N LYS A 315 14.56 3.65 -0.32
CA LYS A 315 15.39 2.63 -1.01
C LYS A 315 15.22 2.74 -2.52
N PRO A 316 16.31 2.92 -3.28
CA PRO A 316 16.27 2.97 -4.74
C PRO A 316 15.59 1.74 -5.37
N GLU A 317 15.85 0.54 -4.82
CA GLU A 317 15.32 -0.71 -5.35
C GLU A 317 13.78 -0.73 -5.35
N THR A 318 13.15 0.03 -4.46
CA THR A 318 11.68 0.13 -4.41
C THR A 318 11.17 0.97 -5.58
N LEU A 319 11.81 2.10 -5.88
CA LEU A 319 11.46 2.94 -7.03
C LEU A 319 11.80 2.24 -8.35
N MET A 320 12.99 1.63 -8.45
CA MET A 320 13.41 0.92 -9.66
C MET A 320 12.43 -0.18 -10.08
N ARG A 321 11.73 -0.82 -9.13
CA ARG A 321 10.63 -1.74 -9.46
C ARG A 321 9.50 -1.09 -10.23
N TYR A 322 9.19 0.18 -9.95
CA TYR A 322 8.10 0.90 -10.63
C TYR A 322 8.52 1.37 -12.03
N ILE A 323 9.75 1.83 -12.20
CA ILE A 323 10.22 2.49 -13.43
C ILE A 323 10.99 1.57 -14.39
N ARG A 324 11.32 0.34 -13.99
CA ARG A 324 12.17 -0.61 -14.77
C ARG A 324 11.78 -0.78 -16.24
N HIS A 325 10.48 -0.66 -16.58
CA HIS A 325 10.01 -0.78 -17.96
C HIS A 325 10.15 0.52 -18.75
N VAL A 326 10.19 1.66 -18.08
CA VAL A 326 10.40 2.97 -18.69
C VAL A 326 11.87 3.13 -19.06
N ASP A 327 12.78 2.72 -18.16
CA ASP A 327 14.21 2.81 -18.37
C ASP A 327 14.73 1.82 -19.43
N ALA A 328 14.03 0.70 -19.67
CA ALA A 328 14.48 -0.31 -20.62
C ALA A 328 14.61 0.22 -22.05
N HIS A 329 13.76 1.16 -22.46
CA HIS A 329 13.81 1.78 -23.80
C HIS A 329 14.73 3.02 -23.87
N LYS A 330 15.15 3.56 -22.73
CA LYS A 330 16.04 4.71 -22.60
C LYS A 330 17.32 4.32 -21.84
N GLY A 331 17.69 3.05 -21.90
CA GLY A 331 18.87 2.55 -21.21
C GLY A 331 20.12 3.29 -21.68
N ALA A 332 20.95 3.73 -20.74
CA ALA A 332 22.19 4.45 -21.04
C ALA A 332 23.08 3.69 -22.04
N MET A 333 23.03 2.36 -22.05
CA MET A 333 23.77 1.55 -23.02
C MET A 333 23.16 1.64 -24.43
N VAL A 334 21.82 1.69 -24.55
CA VAL A 334 21.15 1.88 -25.86
C VAL A 334 21.55 3.24 -26.44
N ASP A 335 21.41 4.30 -25.65
CA ASP A 335 21.80 5.66 -26.05
C ASP A 335 23.31 5.76 -26.39
N PHE A 336 24.15 5.10 -25.57
CA PHE A 336 25.59 5.03 -25.83
C PHE A 336 25.89 4.34 -27.16
N MET A 337 25.27 3.19 -27.41
CA MET A 337 25.50 2.42 -28.64
C MET A 337 24.98 3.16 -29.86
N GLU A 338 23.81 3.76 -29.82
CA GLU A 338 23.25 4.57 -30.92
C GLU A 338 24.15 5.76 -31.26
N LYS A 339 24.71 6.44 -30.27
CA LYS A 339 25.63 7.58 -30.48
C LYS A 339 27.00 7.21 -31.05
N HIS A 340 27.43 5.95 -30.89
CA HIS A 340 28.76 5.52 -31.28
C HIS A 340 28.78 4.42 -32.36
N SER A 341 27.62 3.98 -32.84
CA SER A 341 27.49 2.95 -33.90
C SER A 341 27.04 3.53 -35.25
N GLY A 342 26.95 4.87 -35.38
CA GLY A 342 26.61 5.61 -36.59
C GLY A 342 27.84 6.10 -37.35
#